data_3fa9a54ab8303979053b2c5f70e3d134
#
_entry.id   3fa9a54ab8303979053b2c5f70e3d134
#
_cell.length_a   1.000
_cell.length_b   1.000
_cell.length_c   1.000
_cell.angle_alpha   90.00
_cell.angle_beta   90.00
_cell.angle_gamma   90.00
#
_symmetry.space_group_name_H-M   'P 1'
#
loop_
_entity.id
_entity.type
_entity.pdbx_description
1 polymer ?
#
loop_
_entity_poly.entity_id
_entity_poly.type
_entity_poly.pdbx_seq_one_letter_code
_entity_poly.pdbx_strand_id
1 'polypeptide(L)'
;MKLLLTIFLVFSIPENDCSTFYLIRHAEKVRTNKSDRDPKLNEKGILRAFNWKEYFLDKDITKIYSTNYKRTLETVKPFQEAIGLTTILYSPSNIDYKDFISSNKGEIVLVVGHSNTIPNFVNELINDQVYAQIDDLNNSNLYIVNLCDSTVSHRLIKVN
;
A
#
# COMPACT_ATOMS: atom_id res chain seq x y z
N MET A 1 -22.69 -57.70 -6.08
CA MET A 1 -21.70 -56.66 -6.35
C MET A 1 -22.26 -55.35 -5.81
N LYS A 2 -21.79 -54.91 -4.62
CA LYS A 2 -22.30 -53.67 -3.98
C LYS A 2 -21.39 -52.48 -4.46
N LEU A 3 -21.99 -51.52 -5.16
CA LEU A 3 -21.31 -50.31 -5.62
C LEU A 3 -21.24 -49.35 -4.45
N LEU A 4 -20.07 -49.11 -3.91
CA LEU A 4 -19.82 -48.05 -2.91
C LEU A 4 -19.75 -46.71 -3.64
N LEU A 5 -20.74 -45.85 -3.45
CA LEU A 5 -20.79 -44.48 -3.94
C LEU A 5 -20.01 -43.62 -2.95
N THR A 6 -18.77 -43.25 -3.27
CA THR A 6 -17.96 -42.36 -2.47
C THR A 6 -18.37 -40.92 -2.78
N ILE A 7 -19.07 -40.26 -1.84
CA ILE A 7 -19.42 -38.84 -1.95
C ILE A 7 -18.19 -38.01 -1.56
N PHE A 8 -17.57 -37.33 -2.53
CA PHE A 8 -16.55 -36.32 -2.28
C PHE A 8 -17.26 -35.02 -1.80
N LEU A 9 -17.15 -34.73 -0.50
CA LEU A 9 -17.55 -33.43 0.03
C LEU A 9 -16.47 -32.41 -0.39
N VAL A 10 -16.78 -31.56 -1.35
CA VAL A 10 -15.94 -30.40 -1.69
C VAL A 10 -16.20 -29.33 -0.61
N PHE A 11 -15.28 -29.21 0.34
CA PHE A 11 -15.28 -28.05 1.25
C PHE A 11 -14.84 -26.82 0.45
N SER A 12 -15.77 -25.95 0.12
CA SER A 12 -15.45 -24.60 -0.34
C SER A 12 -14.87 -23.85 0.85
N ILE A 13 -13.57 -23.59 0.82
CA ILE A 13 -12.94 -22.64 1.74
C ILE A 13 -13.55 -21.27 1.38
N PRO A 14 -14.15 -20.52 2.33
CA PRO A 14 -14.64 -19.19 2.02
C PRO A 14 -13.46 -18.34 1.55
N GLU A 15 -13.50 -17.86 0.31
CA GLU A 15 -12.56 -16.89 -0.21
C GLU A 15 -12.64 -15.66 0.69
N ASN A 16 -11.49 -15.16 1.16
CA ASN A 16 -11.47 -13.95 1.96
C ASN A 16 -11.69 -12.76 1.01
N ASP A 17 -12.95 -12.34 0.87
CA ASP A 17 -13.35 -11.28 -0.05
C ASP A 17 -12.94 -9.87 0.39
N CYS A 18 -12.12 -9.77 1.44
CA CYS A 18 -11.62 -8.51 1.98
C CYS A 18 -10.23 -8.17 1.41
N SER A 19 -10.11 -7.00 0.81
CA SER A 19 -8.81 -6.43 0.43
C SER A 19 -8.34 -5.45 1.50
N THR A 20 -7.05 -5.48 1.83
CA THR A 20 -6.43 -4.51 2.75
C THR A 20 -5.42 -3.66 2.00
N PHE A 21 -5.56 -2.35 2.10
CA PHE A 21 -4.64 -1.39 1.51
C PHE A 21 -3.91 -0.62 2.61
N TYR A 22 -2.58 -0.72 2.62
CA TYR A 22 -1.68 0.09 3.40
C TYR A 22 -1.13 1.19 2.50
N LEU A 23 -1.35 2.46 2.84
CA LEU A 23 -0.91 3.57 2.01
C LEU A 23 -0.01 4.49 2.82
N ILE A 24 1.18 4.77 2.29
CA ILE A 24 2.17 5.62 2.93
C ILE A 24 2.72 6.66 1.97
N ARG A 25 3.11 7.80 2.51
CA ARG A 25 3.96 8.77 1.82
C ARG A 25 5.40 8.27 1.81
N HIS A 26 6.17 8.62 0.77
CA HIS A 26 7.62 8.43 0.77
C HIS A 26 8.28 8.99 2.04
N ALA A 27 9.38 8.38 2.49
CA ALA A 27 10.17 8.83 3.62
C ALA A 27 10.86 10.20 3.37
N GLU A 28 11.57 10.72 4.35
CA GLU A 28 12.21 12.03 4.28
C GLU A 28 13.26 12.11 3.17
N LYS A 29 13.08 13.09 2.28
CA LYS A 29 13.96 13.32 1.12
C LYS A 29 15.01 14.40 1.36
N VAL A 30 16.06 14.40 0.57
CA VAL A 30 17.03 15.51 0.49
C VAL A 30 16.31 16.77 0.01
N ARG A 31 16.59 17.94 0.66
CA ARG A 31 15.94 19.23 0.38
C ARG A 31 16.95 20.36 0.11
N THR A 32 18.24 20.05 0.04
CA THR A 32 19.32 21.04 -0.16
C THR A 32 19.31 21.68 -1.54
N ASN A 33 18.87 20.94 -2.56
CA ASN A 33 18.72 21.45 -3.92
C ASN A 33 17.24 21.57 -4.31
N LYS A 34 16.73 22.79 -4.39
CA LYS A 34 15.34 23.06 -4.76
C LYS A 34 15.01 22.79 -6.23
N SER A 35 16.02 22.74 -7.10
CA SER A 35 15.86 22.43 -8.53
C SER A 35 15.79 20.93 -8.81
N ASP A 36 16.21 20.09 -7.87
CA ASP A 36 16.11 18.63 -8.01
C ASP A 36 14.65 18.19 -7.87
N ARG A 37 14.07 17.74 -8.98
CA ARG A 37 12.68 17.27 -9.04
C ARG A 37 12.51 15.83 -8.56
N ASP A 38 13.59 15.06 -8.48
CA ASP A 38 13.59 13.67 -8.05
C ASP A 38 14.68 13.38 -7.01
N PRO A 39 14.64 14.07 -5.84
CA PRO A 39 15.60 13.86 -4.79
C PRO A 39 15.46 12.49 -4.14
N LYS A 40 16.60 11.88 -3.80
CA LYS A 40 16.71 10.66 -3.01
C LYS A 40 16.33 10.90 -1.55
N LEU A 41 16.23 9.82 -0.77
CA LEU A 41 16.07 9.89 0.67
C LEU A 41 17.29 10.53 1.34
N ASN A 42 17.07 11.26 2.43
CA ASN A 42 18.14 11.65 3.35
C ASN A 42 18.35 10.56 4.43
N GLU A 43 19.30 10.73 5.32
CA GLU A 43 19.61 9.75 6.37
C GLU A 43 18.40 9.38 7.23
N LYS A 44 17.58 10.36 7.63
CA LYS A 44 16.35 10.12 8.38
C LYS A 44 15.35 9.30 7.56
N GLY A 45 15.24 9.59 6.26
CA GLY A 45 14.37 8.82 5.37
C GLY A 45 14.84 7.38 5.17
N ILE A 46 16.15 7.14 5.11
CA ILE A 46 16.71 5.79 5.06
C ILE A 46 16.33 5.02 6.33
N LEU A 47 16.49 5.61 7.51
CA LEU A 47 16.08 4.99 8.78
C LEU A 47 14.57 4.69 8.78
N ARG A 48 13.73 5.63 8.31
CA ARG A 48 12.29 5.42 8.20
C ARG A 48 11.94 4.28 7.23
N ALA A 49 12.66 4.14 6.12
CA ALA A 49 12.46 3.03 5.19
C ALA A 49 12.70 1.67 5.86
N PHE A 50 13.70 1.57 6.75
CA PHE A 50 13.93 0.38 7.56
C PHE A 50 12.83 0.18 8.62
N ASN A 51 12.34 1.25 9.27
CA ASN A 51 11.21 1.16 10.20
C ASN A 51 9.94 0.69 9.48
N TRP A 52 9.68 1.16 8.26
CA TRP A 52 8.59 0.64 7.42
C TRP A 52 8.76 -0.84 7.10
N LYS A 53 9.98 -1.28 6.76
CA LYS A 53 10.26 -2.69 6.55
C LYS A 53 9.85 -3.50 7.79
N GLU A 54 10.36 -3.16 8.98
CA GLU A 54 10.05 -3.89 10.22
C GLU A 54 8.55 -3.90 10.51
N TYR A 55 7.86 -2.78 10.28
CA TYR A 55 6.41 -2.67 10.48
C TYR A 55 5.61 -3.60 9.56
N PHE A 56 6.06 -3.78 8.31
CA PHE A 56 5.32 -4.54 7.31
C PHE A 56 5.67 -6.02 7.23
N LEU A 57 6.74 -6.50 7.88
CA LEU A 57 7.18 -7.91 7.79
C LEU A 57 6.11 -8.93 8.24
N ASP A 58 5.21 -8.56 9.14
CA ASP A 58 4.15 -9.41 9.69
C ASP A 58 2.75 -9.09 9.11
N LYS A 59 2.66 -8.39 8.00
CA LYS A 59 1.38 -7.92 7.42
C LYS A 59 0.92 -8.71 6.20
N ASP A 60 1.62 -9.79 5.83
CA ASP A 60 1.28 -10.68 4.70
C ASP A 60 1.01 -9.92 3.38
N ILE A 61 1.77 -8.84 3.14
CA ILE A 61 1.61 -8.02 1.93
C ILE A 61 1.92 -8.87 0.70
N THR A 62 0.98 -8.87 -0.25
CA THR A 62 1.03 -9.66 -1.48
C THR A 62 1.43 -8.85 -2.70
N LYS A 63 1.18 -7.53 -2.68
CA LYS A 63 1.53 -6.61 -3.77
C LYS A 63 2.07 -5.28 -3.26
N ILE A 64 3.02 -4.71 -4.01
CA ILE A 64 3.61 -3.40 -3.72
C ILE A 64 3.43 -2.50 -4.93
N TYR A 65 2.85 -1.32 -4.74
CA TYR A 65 2.74 -0.26 -5.74
C TYR A 65 3.53 0.96 -5.33
N SER A 66 4.25 1.57 -6.27
CA SER A 66 5.00 2.81 -6.05
C SER A 66 4.92 3.73 -7.26
N THR A 67 4.95 5.04 -7.03
CA THR A 67 5.24 5.98 -8.11
C THR A 67 6.69 5.85 -8.54
N ASN A 68 7.00 6.21 -9.80
CA ASN A 68 8.36 6.12 -10.36
C ASN A 68 9.22 7.32 -9.96
N TYR A 69 9.51 7.46 -8.66
CA TYR A 69 10.43 8.46 -8.11
C TYR A 69 11.43 7.79 -7.17
N LYS A 70 12.69 8.29 -7.15
CA LYS A 70 13.74 7.75 -6.27
C LYS A 70 13.27 7.64 -4.83
N ARG A 71 12.68 8.71 -4.27
CA ARG A 71 12.21 8.74 -2.88
C ARG A 71 11.14 7.71 -2.54
N THR A 72 10.22 7.40 -3.46
CA THR A 72 9.18 6.39 -3.22
C THR A 72 9.74 4.99 -3.36
N LEU A 73 10.56 4.73 -4.36
CA LEU A 73 11.23 3.45 -4.57
C LEU A 73 12.22 3.12 -3.44
N GLU A 74 13.03 4.10 -3.01
CA GLU A 74 13.95 3.93 -1.89
C GLU A 74 13.21 3.70 -0.56
N THR A 75 12.00 4.25 -0.38
CA THR A 75 11.18 4.03 0.81
C THR A 75 10.76 2.57 0.95
N VAL A 76 10.38 1.92 -0.15
CA VAL A 76 9.88 0.55 -0.11
C VAL A 76 10.97 -0.50 -0.31
N LYS A 77 12.12 -0.11 -0.84
CA LYS A 77 13.21 -1.01 -1.20
C LYS A 77 13.62 -1.99 -0.10
N PRO A 78 13.89 -1.57 1.16
CA PRO A 78 14.29 -2.51 2.21
C PRO A 78 13.22 -3.60 2.48
N PHE A 79 11.95 -3.25 2.41
CA PHE A 79 10.85 -4.19 2.58
C PHE A 79 10.71 -5.12 1.38
N GLN A 80 10.71 -4.56 0.17
CA GLN A 80 10.64 -5.32 -1.08
C GLN A 80 11.74 -6.40 -1.16
N GLU A 81 13.00 -6.04 -0.81
CA GLU A 81 14.13 -6.97 -0.81
C GLU A 81 13.97 -8.07 0.25
N ALA A 82 13.41 -7.74 1.42
CA ALA A 82 13.23 -8.70 2.51
C ALA A 82 12.22 -9.80 2.20
N ILE A 83 11.16 -9.47 1.45
CA ILE A 83 10.07 -10.42 1.13
C ILE A 83 10.11 -10.95 -0.29
N GLY A 84 11.03 -10.46 -1.13
CA GLY A 84 11.22 -10.93 -2.52
C GLY A 84 10.10 -10.53 -3.50
N LEU A 85 9.28 -9.53 -3.17
CA LEU A 85 8.26 -9.03 -4.10
C LEU A 85 8.84 -8.00 -5.07
N THR A 86 8.23 -7.91 -6.26
CA THR A 86 8.55 -6.84 -7.22
C THR A 86 7.60 -5.67 -7.05
N THR A 87 8.14 -4.45 -7.05
CA THR A 87 7.33 -3.23 -7.01
C THR A 87 6.69 -2.95 -8.37
N ILE A 88 5.37 -2.79 -8.38
CA ILE A 88 4.56 -2.41 -9.54
C ILE A 88 4.53 -0.88 -9.60
N LEU A 89 4.90 -0.31 -10.75
CA LEU A 89 4.86 1.14 -10.94
C LEU A 89 3.45 1.61 -11.30
N TYR A 90 3.01 2.73 -10.72
CA TYR A 90 1.76 3.38 -11.07
C TYR A 90 1.93 4.89 -11.25
N SER A 91 1.01 5.51 -12.01
CA SER A 91 0.93 6.96 -12.17
C SER A 91 -0.35 7.48 -11.51
N PRO A 92 -0.25 8.37 -10.49
CA PRO A 92 -1.42 8.90 -9.81
C PRO A 92 -2.39 9.70 -10.71
N SER A 93 -1.89 10.21 -11.85
CA SER A 93 -2.71 10.96 -12.82
C SER A 93 -3.49 10.07 -13.78
N ASN A 94 -3.15 8.78 -13.88
CA ASN A 94 -3.72 7.86 -14.88
C ASN A 94 -4.27 6.57 -14.26
N ILE A 95 -4.50 6.56 -12.95
CA ILE A 95 -5.05 5.38 -12.29
C ILE A 95 -6.57 5.34 -12.46
N ASP A 96 -7.08 4.21 -12.94
CA ASP A 96 -8.49 3.86 -12.82
C ASP A 96 -8.69 3.15 -11.47
N TYR A 97 -9.36 3.81 -10.53
CA TYR A 97 -9.56 3.27 -9.18
C TYR A 97 -10.49 2.06 -9.16
N LYS A 98 -11.46 1.97 -10.10
CA LYS A 98 -12.35 0.80 -10.19
C LYS A 98 -11.58 -0.43 -10.61
N ASP A 99 -10.76 -0.29 -11.66
CA ASP A 99 -9.89 -1.36 -12.12
C ASP A 99 -8.83 -1.72 -11.07
N PHE A 100 -8.29 -0.73 -10.37
CA PHE A 100 -7.33 -0.96 -9.29
C PHE A 100 -7.94 -1.79 -8.16
N ILE A 101 -9.13 -1.44 -7.69
CA ILE A 101 -9.85 -2.18 -6.63
C ILE A 101 -10.15 -3.61 -7.11
N SER A 102 -10.71 -3.78 -8.32
CA SER A 102 -11.08 -5.09 -8.83
C SER A 102 -9.88 -6.02 -9.04
N SER A 103 -8.76 -5.48 -9.53
CA SER A 103 -7.50 -6.22 -9.75
C SER A 103 -6.76 -6.59 -8.46
N ASN A 104 -7.20 -6.03 -7.33
CA ASN A 104 -6.61 -6.28 -6.01
C ASN A 104 -7.64 -6.86 -5.01
N LYS A 105 -8.73 -7.46 -5.52
CA LYS A 105 -9.71 -8.12 -4.66
C LYS A 105 -9.06 -9.29 -3.90
N GLY A 106 -9.27 -9.35 -2.58
CA GLY A 106 -8.68 -10.36 -1.70
C GLY A 106 -7.19 -10.17 -1.39
N GLU A 107 -6.56 -9.12 -1.91
CA GLU A 107 -5.12 -8.87 -1.75
C GLU A 107 -4.80 -7.97 -0.56
N ILE A 108 -3.59 -8.08 -0.05
CA ILE A 108 -3.02 -7.17 0.95
C ILE A 108 -1.95 -6.32 0.26
N VAL A 109 -2.24 -5.05 0.08
CA VAL A 109 -1.52 -4.16 -0.85
C VAL A 109 -0.83 -3.03 -0.10
N LEU A 110 0.45 -2.79 -0.41
CA LEU A 110 1.18 -1.60 0.02
C LEU A 110 1.26 -0.60 -1.15
N VAL A 111 0.84 0.64 -0.92
CA VAL A 111 0.93 1.74 -1.89
C VAL A 111 1.83 2.84 -1.35
N VAL A 112 2.87 3.20 -2.10
CA VAL A 112 3.80 4.28 -1.75
C VAL A 112 3.66 5.44 -2.72
N GLY A 113 3.39 6.64 -2.18
CA GLY A 113 3.17 7.85 -2.99
C GLY A 113 3.64 9.14 -2.30
N HIS A 114 2.87 10.22 -2.46
CA HIS A 114 3.25 11.57 -2.06
C HIS A 114 2.23 12.20 -1.10
N SER A 115 2.59 13.37 -0.54
CA SER A 115 1.77 14.07 0.46
C SER A 115 0.36 14.44 -0.03
N ASN A 116 0.20 14.66 -1.32
CA ASN A 116 -1.08 14.99 -1.95
C ASN A 116 -1.78 13.74 -2.56
N THR A 117 -1.01 12.82 -3.14
CA THR A 117 -1.60 11.70 -3.87
C THR A 117 -2.06 10.57 -2.97
N ILE A 118 -1.42 10.33 -1.82
CA ILE A 118 -1.82 9.28 -0.89
C ILE A 118 -3.18 9.57 -0.23
N PRO A 119 -3.44 10.76 0.36
CA PRO A 119 -4.77 11.05 0.90
C PRO A 119 -5.87 10.99 -0.16
N ASN A 120 -5.59 11.50 -1.37
CA ASN A 120 -6.54 11.41 -2.47
C ASN A 120 -6.83 9.95 -2.85
N PHE A 121 -5.79 9.11 -2.90
CA PHE A 121 -5.95 7.68 -3.18
C PHE A 121 -6.85 7.00 -2.12
N VAL A 122 -6.63 7.31 -0.84
CA VAL A 122 -7.48 6.80 0.25
C VAL A 122 -8.92 7.26 0.06
N ASN A 123 -9.14 8.55 -0.22
CA ASN A 123 -10.46 9.12 -0.44
C ASN A 123 -11.20 8.43 -1.61
N GLU A 124 -10.51 8.11 -2.70
CA GLU A 124 -11.07 7.35 -3.81
C GLU A 124 -11.42 5.90 -3.43
N LEU A 125 -10.55 5.22 -2.64
CA LEU A 125 -10.84 3.86 -2.17
C LEU A 125 -12.09 3.80 -1.28
N ILE A 126 -12.29 4.80 -0.42
CA ILE A 126 -13.44 4.84 0.50
C ILE A 126 -14.66 5.56 -0.10
N ASN A 127 -14.53 6.12 -1.29
CA ASN A 127 -15.55 6.93 -1.96
C ASN A 127 -16.09 8.07 -1.07
N ASP A 128 -15.18 8.75 -0.34
CA ASP A 128 -15.49 9.88 0.54
C ASP A 128 -14.29 10.82 0.67
N GLN A 129 -14.51 12.11 0.93
CA GLN A 129 -13.45 13.14 1.04
C GLN A 129 -13.08 13.41 2.51
N VAL A 130 -12.44 12.44 3.16
CA VAL A 130 -12.11 12.47 4.60
C VAL A 130 -10.71 13.02 4.85
N TYR A 131 -9.74 12.71 4.00
CA TYR A 131 -8.33 12.99 4.25
C TYR A 131 -7.81 14.14 3.41
N ALA A 132 -7.30 15.16 4.07
CA ALA A 132 -6.62 16.30 3.43
C ALA A 132 -5.14 15.98 3.15
N GLN A 133 -4.48 16.83 2.36
CA GLN A 133 -3.06 16.72 2.05
C GLN A 133 -2.22 16.62 3.34
N ILE A 134 -1.24 15.71 3.32
CA ILE A 134 -0.29 15.50 4.42
C ILE A 134 0.63 16.72 4.54
N ASP A 135 0.86 17.19 5.77
CA ASP A 135 1.88 18.22 6.05
C ASP A 135 3.24 17.80 5.50
N ASP A 136 3.98 18.77 4.94
CA ASP A 136 5.24 18.46 4.23
C ASP A 136 6.35 17.92 5.14
N LEU A 137 6.27 18.13 6.44
CA LEU A 137 7.20 17.60 7.44
C LEU A 137 6.77 16.25 8.02
N ASN A 138 5.56 15.76 7.66
CA ASN A 138 5.03 14.51 8.17
C ASN A 138 5.23 13.37 7.17
N ASN A 139 6.06 12.40 7.54
CA ASN A 139 6.32 11.18 6.77
C ASN A 139 5.96 9.90 7.56
N SER A 140 5.22 10.03 8.69
CA SER A 140 4.90 8.92 9.59
C SER A 140 3.47 8.39 9.45
N ASN A 141 2.64 9.03 8.64
CA ASN A 141 1.25 8.60 8.45
C ASN A 141 1.18 7.27 7.71
N LEU A 142 0.38 6.35 8.26
CA LEU A 142 -0.06 5.13 7.62
C LEU A 142 -1.59 5.14 7.56
N TYR A 143 -2.11 5.10 6.37
CA TYR A 143 -3.54 4.88 6.10
C TYR A 143 -3.78 3.40 5.88
N ILE A 144 -4.79 2.87 6.53
CA ILE A 144 -5.21 1.47 6.39
C ILE A 144 -6.66 1.49 5.94
N VAL A 145 -6.95 0.88 4.80
CA VAL A 145 -8.29 0.75 4.24
C VAL A 145 -8.59 -0.73 4.05
N ASN A 146 -9.73 -1.18 4.57
CA ASN A 146 -10.22 -2.53 4.31
C ASN A 146 -11.50 -2.42 3.49
N LEU A 147 -11.50 -3.07 2.34
CA LEU A 147 -12.64 -3.19 1.45
C LEU A 147 -13.11 -4.64 1.48
N CYS A 148 -14.25 -4.89 2.12
CA CYS A 148 -14.95 -6.17 2.11
C CYS A 148 -16.28 -5.98 1.35
N ASP A 149 -16.81 -7.00 0.71
CA ASP A 149 -17.96 -6.94 -0.22
C ASP A 149 -19.01 -5.85 0.04
N SER A 150 -19.45 -5.69 1.29
CA SER A 150 -20.48 -4.72 1.69
C SER A 150 -20.03 -3.68 2.70
N THR A 151 -18.74 -3.72 3.13
CA THR A 151 -18.25 -2.83 4.19
C THR A 151 -16.91 -2.22 3.82
N VAL A 152 -16.79 -0.93 4.12
CA VAL A 152 -15.55 -0.17 4.00
C VAL A 152 -15.16 0.30 5.39
N SER A 153 -13.95 0.02 5.81
CA SER A 153 -13.37 0.59 7.04
C SER A 153 -12.02 1.20 6.76
N HIS A 154 -11.73 2.30 7.43
CA HIS A 154 -10.46 3.00 7.26
C HIS A 154 -9.98 3.62 8.56
N ARG A 155 -8.67 3.78 8.68
CA ARG A 155 -8.04 4.47 9.80
C ARG A 155 -6.70 5.08 9.42
N LEU A 156 -6.33 6.13 10.11
CA LEU A 156 -5.03 6.77 10.05
C LEU A 156 -4.29 6.55 11.37
N ILE A 157 -3.07 6.04 11.31
CA ILE A 157 -2.16 5.91 12.45
C ILE A 157 -0.82 6.55 12.12
N LYS A 158 0.00 6.79 13.15
CA LYS A 158 1.40 7.22 13.00
C LYS A 158 2.32 6.07 13.37
N VAL A 159 3.29 5.81 12.51
CA VAL A 159 4.37 4.84 12.74
C VAL A 159 5.68 5.61 12.85
N ASN A 160 6.36 5.53 14.00
CA ASN A 160 7.59 6.27 14.30
C ASN A 160 8.83 5.42 14.03
#